data_0e40a95b245c023c3b17864e52ef8fcc
#
_entry.id   0e40a95b245c023c3b17864e52ef8fcc
#
_cell.length_a   1.000
_cell.length_b   1.000
_cell.length_c   1.000
_cell.angle_alpha   90.00
_cell.angle_beta   90.00
_cell.angle_gamma   90.00
#
_symmetry.space_group_name_H-M   'P 1'
#
loop_
_entity.id
_entity.type
_entity.pdbx_description
1 polymer ?
#
loop_
_entity_poly.entity_id
_entity_poly.type
_entity_poly.pdbx_seq_one_letter_code
_entity_poly.pdbx_strand_id
1 'polypeptide(L)'
;PRTAQVLLPWLGLAAICGVCWLAEMSGTVLAQSLDGANMLRLHFNWVNGNGDGTLKDPWLWFYGKNIGLVFLLLVPAVWHADTRQRWLYGGGAAIWLLAELVVFQPNNYDNNKLLFLWHALGCMLVAQLLIDWAKRLRVPAVRAALLGVCCFAGMFGSVLTVGREAVSDYQQWDAEDIALADYISENAESDALFLTSDSHLTPVFALAGRRIVCGSASWVYFHGMEYAAEQAAIQAMYETPDEATLEQWGVGYVVFDGSVFARFDADERWSAERYLVWYESDTCRVYKIVDAA
;
A
#
# COMPACT_ATOMS: atom_id res chain seq x y z
N PRO A 1 -9.53 -42.98 5.83
CA PRO A 1 -8.52 -43.01 4.79
C PRO A 1 -8.72 -41.93 3.72
N ARG A 2 -9.96 -41.66 3.26
CA ARG A 2 -10.24 -40.64 2.23
C ARG A 2 -9.92 -39.20 2.70
N THR A 3 -10.15 -38.89 3.98
CA THR A 3 -9.88 -37.55 4.54
C THR A 3 -8.39 -37.23 4.53
N ALA A 4 -7.52 -38.21 4.84
CA ALA A 4 -6.08 -38.02 4.80
C ALA A 4 -5.58 -37.80 3.35
N GLN A 5 -6.14 -38.52 2.37
CA GLN A 5 -5.79 -38.36 0.96
C GLN A 5 -6.15 -36.96 0.40
N VAL A 6 -7.21 -36.34 0.96
CA VAL A 6 -7.60 -34.97 0.58
C VAL A 6 -6.77 -33.91 1.32
N LEU A 7 -6.50 -34.11 2.61
CA LEU A 7 -5.82 -33.14 3.44
C LEU A 7 -4.30 -33.09 3.22
N LEU A 8 -3.67 -34.22 2.92
CA LEU A 8 -2.22 -34.31 2.80
C LEU A 8 -1.62 -33.36 1.74
N PRO A 9 -2.19 -33.25 0.51
CA PRO A 9 -1.72 -32.29 -0.48
C PRO A 9 -1.84 -30.83 -0.02
N TRP A 10 -2.92 -30.48 0.68
CA TRP A 10 -3.12 -29.12 1.19
C TRP A 10 -2.16 -28.79 2.33
N LEU A 11 -1.89 -29.74 3.23
CA LEU A 11 -0.88 -29.58 4.28
C LEU A 11 0.53 -29.47 3.69
N GLY A 12 0.82 -30.25 2.64
CA GLY A 12 2.09 -30.15 1.91
C GLY A 12 2.26 -28.79 1.25
N LEU A 13 1.23 -28.29 0.57
CA LEU A 13 1.25 -26.96 -0.03
C LEU A 13 1.41 -25.86 1.04
N ALA A 14 0.66 -25.94 2.13
CA ALA A 14 0.74 -24.99 3.23
C ALA A 14 2.15 -24.99 3.88
N ALA A 15 2.75 -26.16 4.03
CA ALA A 15 4.12 -26.28 4.54
C ALA A 15 5.14 -25.64 3.60
N ILE A 16 5.04 -25.89 2.29
CA ILE A 16 5.93 -25.28 1.28
C ILE A 16 5.76 -23.76 1.28
N CYS A 17 4.53 -23.26 1.22
CA CYS A 17 4.27 -21.81 1.28
C CYS A 17 4.79 -21.20 2.59
N GLY A 18 4.63 -21.89 3.72
CA GLY A 18 5.14 -21.45 5.02
C GLY A 18 6.66 -21.38 5.06
N VAL A 19 7.36 -22.35 4.48
CA VAL A 19 8.83 -22.34 4.39
C VAL A 19 9.32 -21.21 3.49
N CYS A 20 8.72 -21.04 2.31
CA CYS A 20 9.06 -19.93 1.41
C CYS A 20 8.83 -18.56 2.09
N TRP A 21 7.70 -18.40 2.75
CA TRP A 21 7.39 -17.18 3.48
C TRP A 21 8.37 -16.91 4.63
N LEU A 22 8.71 -17.93 5.43
CA LEU A 22 9.69 -17.80 6.51
C LEU A 22 11.09 -17.48 5.97
N ALA A 23 11.49 -18.07 4.85
CA ALA A 23 12.77 -17.78 4.21
C ALA A 23 12.85 -16.33 3.73
N GLU A 24 11.80 -15.85 3.07
CA GLU A 24 11.72 -14.45 2.62
C GLU A 24 11.69 -13.48 3.81
N MET A 25 10.84 -13.73 4.80
CA MET A 25 10.74 -12.90 6.01
C MET A 25 12.06 -12.86 6.78
N SER A 26 12.75 -13.98 6.93
CA SER A 26 14.02 -14.02 7.67
C SER A 26 15.15 -13.32 6.92
N GLY A 27 15.18 -13.42 5.59
CA GLY A 27 16.25 -12.84 4.77
C GLY A 27 16.11 -11.34 4.50
N THR A 28 14.87 -10.82 4.48
CA THR A 28 14.62 -9.43 4.09
C THR A 28 14.05 -8.60 5.23
N VAL A 29 12.97 -9.04 5.87
CA VAL A 29 12.24 -8.23 6.84
C VAL A 29 12.81 -8.37 8.24
N LEU A 30 12.98 -9.60 8.75
CA LEU A 30 13.48 -9.83 10.12
C LEU A 30 14.95 -9.46 10.28
N ALA A 31 15.76 -9.63 9.22
CA ALA A 31 17.16 -9.26 9.26
C ALA A 31 17.38 -7.73 9.27
N GLN A 32 16.44 -6.98 8.77
CA GLN A 32 16.51 -5.51 8.66
C GLN A 32 15.74 -4.78 9.76
N SER A 33 14.79 -5.44 10.41
CA SER A 33 13.88 -4.81 11.39
C SER A 33 14.20 -5.16 12.84
N LEU A 34 15.48 -5.27 13.19
CA LEU A 34 15.88 -5.66 14.55
C LEU A 34 15.43 -4.70 15.65
N ASP A 35 15.06 -3.44 15.32
CA ASP A 35 14.84 -2.40 16.31
C ASP A 35 13.45 -1.78 16.37
N GLY A 36 12.39 -2.37 15.80
CA GLY A 36 11.16 -1.78 16.26
C GLY A 36 9.94 -1.68 15.41
N ALA A 37 9.91 -2.12 14.20
CA ALA A 37 8.63 -2.30 13.55
C ALA A 37 7.97 -3.55 14.14
N ASN A 38 7.04 -3.38 15.07
CA ASN A 38 6.22 -4.45 15.61
C ASN A 38 5.39 -5.09 14.48
N MET A 39 6.04 -6.01 13.74
CA MET A 39 5.45 -6.68 12.58
C MET A 39 4.23 -7.50 12.98
N LEU A 40 4.27 -8.14 14.16
CA LEU A 40 3.19 -8.95 14.69
C LEU A 40 2.75 -8.40 16.04
N ARG A 41 1.49 -7.97 16.12
CA ARG A 41 0.92 -7.52 17.39
C ARG A 41 -0.52 -7.95 17.54
N LEU A 42 -0.92 -8.28 18.76
CA LEU A 42 -2.31 -8.49 19.12
C LEU A 42 -3.00 -7.14 19.25
N HIS A 43 -4.00 -6.89 18.42
CA HIS A 43 -4.77 -5.65 18.44
C HIS A 43 -6.17 -5.89 17.92
N PHE A 44 -7.09 -6.26 18.82
CA PHE A 44 -8.50 -6.46 18.47
C PHE A 44 -9.13 -5.15 17.99
N ASN A 45 -9.97 -5.26 16.96
CA ASN A 45 -10.75 -4.14 16.42
C ASN A 45 -9.88 -2.94 15.91
N TRP A 46 -8.66 -3.23 15.47
CA TRP A 46 -7.68 -2.23 15.01
C TRP A 46 -8.22 -1.35 13.88
N VAL A 47 -9.07 -1.90 13.00
CA VAL A 47 -9.65 -1.21 11.85
C VAL A 47 -10.62 -0.10 12.24
N ASN A 48 -11.20 -0.18 13.44
CA ASN A 48 -12.18 0.77 13.99
C ASN A 48 -11.53 1.81 14.92
N GLY A 49 -10.21 1.88 14.97
CA GLY A 49 -9.49 2.83 15.83
C GLY A 49 -9.39 4.22 15.24
N ASN A 50 -9.33 5.25 16.09
CA ASN A 50 -9.05 6.64 15.73
C ASN A 50 -7.55 6.96 15.72
N GLY A 51 -6.69 6.02 16.14
CA GLY A 51 -5.25 6.25 16.29
C GLY A 51 -4.83 6.75 17.67
N ASP A 52 -5.75 7.29 18.46
CA ASP A 52 -5.55 7.77 19.84
C ASP A 52 -5.94 6.72 20.92
N GLY A 53 -6.23 5.49 20.51
CA GLY A 53 -6.71 4.41 21.36
C GLY A 53 -8.22 4.39 21.57
N THR A 54 -8.96 5.37 21.06
CA THR A 54 -10.42 5.36 21.08
C THR A 54 -11.00 4.64 19.86
N LEU A 55 -12.24 4.14 19.98
CA LEU A 55 -12.95 3.49 18.89
C LEU A 55 -13.88 4.51 18.19
N LYS A 56 -13.97 4.42 16.85
CA LYS A 56 -14.87 5.25 16.04
C LYS A 56 -16.34 4.90 16.32
N ASP A 57 -16.64 3.62 16.37
CA ASP A 57 -18.01 3.09 16.47
C ASP A 57 -18.04 1.83 17.33
N PRO A 58 -19.20 1.44 17.89
CA PRO A 58 -19.40 0.08 18.41
C PRO A 58 -19.11 -0.96 17.33
N TRP A 59 -18.45 -2.06 17.69
CA TRP A 59 -17.89 -3.04 16.76
C TRP A 59 -18.88 -3.56 15.69
N LEU A 60 -20.07 -4.01 16.09
CA LEU A 60 -21.11 -4.48 15.16
C LEU A 60 -21.62 -3.36 14.25
N TRP A 61 -21.73 -2.15 14.78
CA TRP A 61 -22.16 -1.00 14.01
C TRP A 61 -21.11 -0.58 12.98
N PHE A 62 -19.85 -0.68 13.35
CA PHE A 62 -18.74 -0.44 12.43
C PHE A 62 -18.81 -1.34 11.20
N TYR A 63 -18.98 -2.67 11.41
CA TYR A 63 -19.13 -3.60 10.30
C TYR A 63 -20.43 -3.39 9.53
N GLY A 64 -21.54 -3.17 10.20
CA GLY A 64 -22.83 -2.88 9.57
C GLY A 64 -22.78 -1.64 8.66
N LYS A 65 -22.13 -0.59 9.12
CA LYS A 65 -21.99 0.68 8.39
C LYS A 65 -21.04 0.55 7.18
N ASN A 66 -19.93 -0.16 7.32
CA ASN A 66 -18.91 -0.24 6.28
C ASN A 66 -19.17 -1.33 5.23
N ILE A 67 -19.82 -2.43 5.60
CA ILE A 67 -20.12 -3.56 4.70
C ILE A 67 -21.58 -3.55 4.24
N GLY A 68 -22.46 -2.96 5.05
CA GLY A 68 -23.86 -2.74 4.71
C GLY A 68 -24.66 -4.03 4.56
N LEU A 69 -25.42 -4.13 3.45
CA LEU A 69 -26.38 -5.21 3.20
C LEU A 69 -25.77 -6.61 3.30
N VAL A 70 -24.54 -6.79 2.82
CA VAL A 70 -23.85 -8.08 2.87
C VAL A 70 -23.66 -8.54 4.31
N PHE A 71 -23.23 -7.66 5.22
CA PHE A 71 -23.06 -7.99 6.62
C PHE A 71 -24.38 -8.38 7.30
N LEU A 72 -25.44 -7.63 7.02
CA LEU A 72 -26.77 -7.88 7.58
C LEU A 72 -27.36 -9.23 7.13
N LEU A 73 -27.09 -9.62 5.90
CA LEU A 73 -27.61 -10.88 5.33
C LEU A 73 -26.66 -12.06 5.49
N LEU A 74 -25.48 -11.88 6.08
CA LEU A 74 -24.46 -12.89 6.18
C LEU A 74 -24.91 -14.11 6.99
N VAL A 75 -25.52 -13.89 8.15
CA VAL A 75 -26.00 -14.99 9.02
C VAL A 75 -27.06 -15.84 8.30
N PRO A 76 -28.14 -15.28 7.76
CA PRO A 76 -29.10 -16.09 7.02
C PRO A 76 -28.51 -16.72 5.74
N ALA A 77 -27.50 -16.09 5.10
CA ALA A 77 -26.83 -16.67 3.96
C ALA A 77 -26.02 -17.91 4.32
N VAL A 78 -25.29 -17.88 5.42
CA VAL A 78 -24.56 -19.04 5.95
C VAL A 78 -25.50 -20.18 6.33
N TRP A 79 -26.66 -19.88 6.93
CA TRP A 79 -27.65 -20.91 7.23
C TRP A 79 -28.29 -21.51 5.97
N HIS A 80 -28.47 -20.73 4.95
CA HIS A 80 -29.03 -21.18 3.66
C HIS A 80 -28.00 -22.02 2.84
N ALA A 81 -26.74 -21.78 3.02
CA ALA A 81 -25.64 -22.41 2.30
C ALA A 81 -25.59 -23.94 2.53
N ASP A 82 -25.14 -24.69 1.55
CA ASP A 82 -24.83 -26.10 1.68
C ASP A 82 -23.57 -26.36 2.53
N THR A 83 -23.32 -27.64 2.84
CA THR A 83 -22.18 -28.03 3.68
C THR A 83 -20.83 -27.62 3.06
N ARG A 84 -20.66 -27.75 1.75
CA ARG A 84 -19.41 -27.39 1.05
C ARG A 84 -19.17 -25.88 1.08
N GLN A 85 -20.21 -25.10 0.83
CA GLN A 85 -20.18 -23.63 0.89
C GLN A 85 -19.86 -23.14 2.31
N ARG A 86 -20.45 -23.76 3.34
CA ARG A 86 -20.17 -23.44 4.75
C ARG A 86 -18.69 -23.71 5.10
N TRP A 87 -18.13 -24.81 4.62
CA TRP A 87 -16.71 -25.11 4.86
C TRP A 87 -15.79 -24.10 4.17
N LEU A 88 -16.09 -23.75 2.93
CA LEU A 88 -15.34 -22.72 2.20
C LEU A 88 -15.41 -21.37 2.92
N TYR A 89 -16.62 -20.95 3.29
CA TYR A 89 -16.82 -19.71 4.03
C TYR A 89 -16.18 -19.75 5.42
N GLY A 90 -16.18 -20.91 6.06
CA GLY A 90 -15.49 -21.12 7.35
C GLY A 90 -14.00 -20.81 7.30
N GLY A 91 -13.33 -21.13 6.19
CA GLY A 91 -11.95 -20.73 5.95
C GLY A 91 -11.79 -19.21 5.88
N GLY A 92 -12.67 -18.53 5.13
CA GLY A 92 -12.70 -17.06 5.09
C GLY A 92 -13.00 -16.41 6.44
N ALA A 93 -13.94 -16.99 7.19
CA ALA A 93 -14.27 -16.52 8.54
C ALA A 93 -13.10 -16.70 9.54
N ALA A 94 -12.33 -17.77 9.40
CA ALA A 94 -11.11 -17.98 10.17
C ALA A 94 -10.04 -16.92 9.85
N ILE A 95 -9.87 -16.59 8.57
CA ILE A 95 -8.96 -15.51 8.14
C ILE A 95 -9.43 -14.16 8.67
N TRP A 96 -10.74 -13.88 8.60
CA TRP A 96 -11.32 -12.66 9.18
C TRP A 96 -11.06 -12.57 10.69
N LEU A 97 -11.31 -13.64 11.43
CA LEU A 97 -11.09 -13.68 12.87
C LEU A 97 -9.60 -13.48 13.21
N LEU A 98 -8.73 -14.12 12.46
CA LEU A 98 -7.28 -13.95 12.63
C LEU A 98 -6.86 -12.50 12.35
N ALA A 99 -7.33 -11.92 11.23
CA ALA A 99 -7.04 -10.54 10.88
C ALA A 99 -7.64 -9.53 11.84
N GLU A 100 -8.75 -9.85 12.52
CA GLU A 100 -9.36 -9.00 13.54
C GLU A 100 -8.56 -8.96 14.85
N LEU A 101 -7.86 -10.04 15.15
CA LEU A 101 -7.09 -10.19 16.39
C LEU A 101 -5.61 -9.84 16.24
N VAL A 102 -5.06 -10.04 15.05
CA VAL A 102 -3.62 -9.93 14.79
C VAL A 102 -3.37 -8.94 13.64
N VAL A 103 -2.53 -7.98 13.90
CA VAL A 103 -1.95 -7.10 12.87
C VAL A 103 -0.59 -7.67 12.47
N PHE A 104 -0.39 -7.92 11.17
CA PHE A 104 0.76 -8.62 10.63
C PHE A 104 1.87 -7.71 10.13
N GLN A 105 1.67 -6.39 10.21
CA GLN A 105 2.64 -5.43 9.70
C GLN A 105 2.49 -4.06 10.40
N PRO A 106 3.48 -3.17 10.31
CA PRO A 106 3.43 -1.87 10.96
C PRO A 106 2.24 -1.02 10.53
N ASN A 107 1.89 -1.03 9.23
CA ASN A 107 0.70 -0.35 8.74
C ASN A 107 -0.55 -1.18 9.01
N ASN A 108 -1.39 -0.74 9.95
CA ASN A 108 -2.65 -1.40 10.27
C ASN A 108 -3.55 -1.59 9.05
N TYR A 109 -3.61 -0.61 8.15
CA TYR A 109 -4.53 -0.64 7.00
C TYR A 109 -4.20 -1.73 5.98
N ASP A 110 -2.96 -2.17 5.89
CA ASP A 110 -2.60 -3.26 4.98
C ASP A 110 -3.21 -4.61 5.38
N ASN A 111 -3.54 -4.77 6.66
CA ASN A 111 -4.27 -5.93 7.17
C ASN A 111 -5.69 -6.04 6.57
N ASN A 112 -6.26 -4.95 6.04
CA ASN A 112 -7.56 -4.94 5.35
C ASN A 112 -7.61 -5.92 4.17
N LYS A 113 -6.49 -6.22 3.54
CA LYS A 113 -6.39 -7.16 2.41
C LYS A 113 -6.92 -8.55 2.78
N LEU A 114 -6.72 -8.97 4.03
CA LEU A 114 -7.25 -10.24 4.56
C LEU A 114 -8.77 -10.19 4.74
N LEU A 115 -9.32 -9.04 5.12
CA LEU A 115 -10.77 -8.84 5.27
C LEU A 115 -11.50 -8.92 3.92
N PHE A 116 -10.86 -8.51 2.82
CA PHE A 116 -11.43 -8.59 1.48
C PHE A 116 -11.75 -10.03 1.06
N LEU A 117 -10.90 -10.99 1.41
CA LEU A 117 -11.15 -12.40 1.10
C LEU A 117 -12.42 -12.92 1.81
N TRP A 118 -12.55 -12.65 3.11
CA TRP A 118 -13.74 -12.99 3.87
C TRP A 118 -15.00 -12.32 3.30
N HIS A 119 -14.90 -11.02 2.98
CA HIS A 119 -16.00 -10.25 2.40
C HIS A 119 -16.43 -10.80 1.04
N ALA A 120 -15.50 -11.12 0.15
CA ALA A 120 -15.79 -11.69 -1.16
C ALA A 120 -16.55 -13.02 -1.06
N LEU A 121 -16.13 -13.92 -0.16
CA LEU A 121 -16.83 -15.18 0.09
C LEU A 121 -18.23 -14.93 0.69
N GLY A 122 -18.37 -13.93 1.57
CA GLY A 122 -19.66 -13.51 2.10
C GLY A 122 -20.60 -12.98 1.01
N CYS A 123 -20.10 -12.17 0.09
CA CYS A 123 -20.87 -11.68 -1.08
C CYS A 123 -21.42 -12.82 -1.93
N MET A 124 -20.65 -13.89 -2.15
CA MET A 124 -21.08 -15.06 -2.91
C MET A 124 -22.27 -15.77 -2.23
N LEU A 125 -22.19 -15.98 -0.91
CA LEU A 125 -23.29 -16.60 -0.16
C LEU A 125 -24.55 -15.73 -0.12
N VAL A 126 -24.39 -14.42 0.07
CA VAL A 126 -25.51 -13.47 0.09
C VAL A 126 -26.16 -13.39 -1.29
N ALA A 127 -25.38 -13.35 -2.36
CA ALA A 127 -25.91 -13.38 -3.73
C ALA A 127 -26.75 -14.64 -3.98
N GLN A 128 -26.25 -15.82 -3.59
CA GLN A 128 -26.98 -17.08 -3.68
C GLN A 128 -28.31 -17.01 -2.92
N LEU A 129 -28.29 -16.56 -1.67
CA LEU A 129 -29.49 -16.37 -0.83
C LEU A 129 -30.51 -15.48 -1.51
N LEU A 130 -30.09 -14.30 -2.01
CA LEU A 130 -30.95 -13.33 -2.66
C LEU A 130 -31.57 -13.89 -3.95
N ILE A 131 -30.78 -14.59 -4.77
CA ILE A 131 -31.28 -15.25 -5.97
C ILE A 131 -32.31 -16.31 -5.64
N ASP A 132 -32.09 -17.14 -4.63
CA ASP A 132 -33.01 -18.20 -4.25
C ASP A 132 -34.28 -17.66 -3.58
N TRP A 133 -34.19 -16.56 -2.85
CA TRP A 133 -35.37 -15.83 -2.36
C TRP A 133 -36.17 -15.21 -3.53
N ALA A 134 -35.46 -14.56 -4.46
CA ALA A 134 -36.11 -13.96 -5.62
C ALA A 134 -36.84 -14.99 -6.48
N LYS A 135 -36.29 -16.20 -6.66
CA LYS A 135 -36.97 -17.28 -7.40
C LYS A 135 -38.32 -17.70 -6.81
N ARG A 136 -38.55 -17.46 -5.51
CA ARG A 136 -39.85 -17.73 -4.86
C ARG A 136 -40.93 -16.73 -5.22
N LEU A 137 -40.56 -15.55 -5.75
CA LEU A 137 -41.50 -14.51 -6.18
C LEU A 137 -42.09 -14.90 -7.54
N ARG A 138 -43.43 -14.86 -7.63
CA ARG A 138 -44.18 -15.28 -8.85
C ARG A 138 -44.10 -14.25 -9.97
N VAL A 139 -43.98 -12.95 -9.62
CA VAL A 139 -44.02 -11.83 -10.58
C VAL A 139 -42.58 -11.49 -11.01
N PRO A 140 -42.20 -11.65 -12.29
CA PRO A 140 -40.83 -11.39 -12.77
C PRO A 140 -40.37 -9.96 -12.52
N ALA A 141 -41.23 -8.98 -12.66
CA ALA A 141 -40.91 -7.56 -12.42
C ALA A 141 -40.54 -7.31 -10.94
N VAL A 142 -41.27 -7.92 -9.99
CA VAL A 142 -40.97 -7.81 -8.56
C VAL A 142 -39.64 -8.48 -8.23
N ARG A 143 -39.36 -9.64 -8.87
CA ARG A 143 -38.06 -10.31 -8.74
C ARG A 143 -36.90 -9.43 -9.20
N ALA A 144 -37.03 -8.84 -10.39
CA ALA A 144 -36.00 -7.95 -10.94
C ALA A 144 -35.80 -6.70 -10.08
N ALA A 145 -36.89 -6.11 -9.59
CA ALA A 145 -36.86 -4.96 -8.71
C ALA A 145 -36.14 -5.27 -7.38
N LEU A 146 -36.48 -6.41 -6.74
CA LEU A 146 -35.81 -6.83 -5.51
C LEU A 146 -34.29 -6.99 -5.70
N LEU A 147 -33.89 -7.75 -6.72
CA LEU A 147 -32.47 -7.95 -7.01
C LEU A 147 -31.78 -6.64 -7.36
N GLY A 148 -32.43 -5.77 -8.16
CA GLY A 148 -31.89 -4.45 -8.51
C GLY A 148 -31.68 -3.56 -7.29
N VAL A 149 -32.64 -3.50 -6.37
CA VAL A 149 -32.52 -2.73 -5.14
C VAL A 149 -31.42 -3.29 -4.23
N CYS A 150 -31.33 -4.61 -4.08
CA CYS A 150 -30.28 -5.25 -3.28
C CYS A 150 -28.88 -5.03 -3.87
N CYS A 151 -28.74 -5.17 -5.20
CA CYS A 151 -27.48 -4.87 -5.88
C CYS A 151 -27.10 -3.40 -5.73
N PHE A 152 -28.05 -2.48 -5.95
CA PHE A 152 -27.81 -1.05 -5.77
C PHE A 152 -27.36 -0.73 -4.32
N ALA A 153 -28.10 -1.23 -3.32
CA ALA A 153 -27.76 -1.01 -1.92
C ALA A 153 -26.38 -1.60 -1.54
N GLY A 154 -26.03 -2.76 -2.11
CA GLY A 154 -24.73 -3.39 -1.85
C GLY A 154 -23.54 -2.73 -2.56
N MET A 155 -23.78 -2.03 -3.67
CA MET A 155 -22.74 -1.43 -4.52
C MET A 155 -22.70 0.10 -4.46
N PHE A 156 -23.66 0.73 -3.80
CA PHE A 156 -23.83 2.19 -3.85
C PHE A 156 -22.57 2.95 -3.41
N GLY A 157 -21.92 2.52 -2.34
CA GLY A 157 -20.66 3.12 -1.88
C GLY A 157 -19.55 3.06 -2.95
N SER A 158 -19.43 1.91 -3.63
CA SER A 158 -18.46 1.74 -4.71
C SER A 158 -18.80 2.62 -5.93
N VAL A 159 -20.08 2.75 -6.26
CA VAL A 159 -20.53 3.65 -7.34
C VAL A 159 -20.18 5.10 -7.03
N LEU A 160 -20.37 5.53 -5.78
CA LEU A 160 -19.99 6.89 -5.37
C LEU A 160 -18.47 7.10 -5.43
N THR A 161 -17.67 6.11 -5.02
CA THR A 161 -16.21 6.18 -5.12
C THR A 161 -15.74 6.28 -6.57
N VAL A 162 -16.24 5.41 -7.44
CA VAL A 162 -15.94 5.48 -8.88
C VAL A 162 -16.41 6.78 -9.49
N GLY A 163 -17.61 7.25 -9.13
CA GLY A 163 -18.14 8.53 -9.59
C GLY A 163 -17.28 9.71 -9.16
N ARG A 164 -16.78 9.70 -7.93
CA ARG A 164 -15.84 10.71 -7.44
C ARG A 164 -14.55 10.70 -8.27
N GLU A 165 -13.94 9.53 -8.45
CA GLU A 165 -12.70 9.42 -9.22
C GLU A 165 -12.90 9.83 -10.69
N ALA A 166 -14.04 9.50 -11.27
CA ALA A 166 -14.37 9.86 -12.67
C ALA A 166 -14.49 11.38 -12.92
N VAL A 167 -14.79 12.16 -11.86
CA VAL A 167 -14.87 13.63 -11.92
C VAL A 167 -13.68 14.32 -11.24
N SER A 168 -12.76 13.56 -10.66
CA SER A 168 -11.54 14.08 -10.09
C SER A 168 -10.57 14.46 -11.20
N ASP A 169 -10.02 15.65 -11.11
CA ASP A 169 -8.97 16.12 -12.00
C ASP A 169 -7.73 16.38 -11.14
N TYR A 170 -6.70 15.57 -11.32
CA TYR A 170 -5.42 15.75 -10.65
C TYR A 170 -4.28 15.37 -11.60
N GLN A 171 -3.24 16.16 -11.59
CA GLN A 171 -2.03 15.94 -12.34
C GLN A 171 -0.94 15.47 -11.37
N GLN A 172 -0.36 14.32 -11.65
CA GLN A 172 0.73 13.79 -10.84
C GLN A 172 2.10 14.26 -11.35
N TRP A 173 2.23 14.40 -12.65
CA TRP A 173 3.45 14.82 -13.34
C TRP A 173 3.10 15.94 -14.32
N ASP A 174 3.82 17.02 -14.27
CA ASP A 174 3.68 18.08 -15.25
C ASP A 174 4.63 17.89 -16.44
N ALA A 175 4.62 18.85 -17.39
CA ALA A 175 5.46 18.74 -18.58
C ALA A 175 6.96 18.89 -18.25
N GLU A 176 7.30 19.63 -17.20
CA GLU A 176 8.69 19.81 -16.76
C GLU A 176 9.21 18.55 -16.06
N ASP A 177 8.39 17.89 -15.25
CA ASP A 177 8.71 16.59 -14.65
C ASP A 177 9.04 15.54 -15.71
N ILE A 178 8.22 15.49 -16.78
CA ILE A 178 8.42 14.56 -17.90
C ILE A 178 9.70 14.92 -18.65
N ALA A 179 9.92 16.21 -18.95
CA ALA A 179 11.13 16.66 -19.65
C ALA A 179 12.41 16.37 -18.85
N LEU A 180 12.37 16.57 -17.51
CA LEU A 180 13.48 16.21 -16.63
C LEU A 180 13.75 14.69 -16.69
N ALA A 181 12.70 13.87 -16.61
CA ALA A 181 12.84 12.42 -16.62
C ALA A 181 13.41 11.91 -17.96
N ASP A 182 12.94 12.45 -19.07
CA ASP A 182 13.46 12.12 -20.41
C ASP A 182 14.95 12.51 -20.51
N TYR A 183 15.30 13.72 -20.08
CA TYR A 183 16.69 14.18 -20.08
C TYR A 183 17.60 13.28 -19.23
N ILE A 184 17.16 12.91 -18.01
CA ILE A 184 17.87 11.98 -17.12
C ILE A 184 18.06 10.62 -17.79
N SER A 185 16.99 10.11 -18.44
CA SER A 185 17.02 8.78 -19.06
C SER A 185 18.03 8.70 -20.20
N GLU A 186 18.21 9.80 -20.94
CA GLU A 186 19.11 9.89 -22.08
C GLU A 186 20.56 10.22 -21.70
N ASN A 187 20.79 10.98 -20.63
CA ASN A 187 22.08 11.62 -20.34
C ASN A 187 22.75 11.16 -19.04
N ALA A 188 22.02 10.47 -18.13
CA ALA A 188 22.61 9.95 -16.90
C ALA A 188 22.92 8.46 -17.02
N GLU A 189 23.96 8.02 -16.32
CA GLU A 189 24.34 6.62 -16.16
C GLU A 189 23.18 5.81 -15.57
N SER A 190 23.01 4.55 -15.97
CA SER A 190 21.87 3.71 -15.54
C SER A 190 21.86 3.42 -14.04
N ASP A 191 23.01 3.44 -13.39
CA ASP A 191 23.23 3.22 -11.96
C ASP A 191 23.48 4.50 -11.18
N ALA A 192 23.36 5.67 -11.82
CA ALA A 192 23.58 6.96 -11.19
C ALA A 192 22.69 7.15 -9.95
N LEU A 193 23.29 7.69 -8.88
CA LEU A 193 22.61 8.03 -7.65
C LEU A 193 22.33 9.53 -7.58
N PHE A 194 21.08 9.87 -7.40
CA PHE A 194 20.61 11.23 -7.28
C PHE A 194 20.27 11.56 -5.81
N LEU A 195 20.70 12.71 -5.34
CA LEU A 195 20.16 13.33 -4.14
C LEU A 195 18.88 14.08 -4.52
N THR A 196 17.76 13.66 -3.94
CA THR A 196 16.42 14.25 -4.10
C THR A 196 15.78 14.42 -2.73
N SER A 197 14.58 14.98 -2.65
CA SER A 197 13.77 14.86 -1.44
C SER A 197 13.54 13.38 -1.10
N ASP A 198 13.22 13.09 0.16
CA ASP A 198 12.94 11.73 0.64
C ASP A 198 11.55 11.23 0.19
N SER A 199 11.32 11.24 -1.12
CA SER A 199 10.09 10.76 -1.75
C SER A 199 10.42 9.83 -2.92
N HIS A 200 9.69 8.72 -3.00
CA HIS A 200 9.74 7.86 -4.19
C HIS A 200 8.93 8.44 -5.37
N LEU A 201 8.12 9.47 -5.11
CA LEU A 201 7.37 10.21 -6.13
C LEU A 201 8.19 11.39 -6.65
N THR A 202 9.37 11.12 -7.18
CA THR A 202 10.19 12.10 -7.90
C THR A 202 10.31 11.67 -9.36
N PRO A 203 10.43 12.61 -10.32
CA PRO A 203 10.67 12.28 -11.74
C PRO A 203 11.88 11.38 -11.93
N VAL A 204 12.93 11.59 -11.11
CA VAL A 204 14.18 10.82 -11.11
C VAL A 204 13.93 9.33 -10.89
N PHE A 205 13.15 8.99 -9.85
CA PHE A 205 12.90 7.59 -9.49
C PHE A 205 11.73 7.00 -10.26
N ALA A 206 10.59 7.70 -10.25
CA ALA A 206 9.34 7.14 -10.75
C ALA A 206 9.25 7.10 -12.28
N LEU A 207 9.85 8.07 -12.97
CA LEU A 207 9.80 8.16 -14.44
C LEU A 207 11.11 7.75 -15.09
N ALA A 208 12.25 8.29 -14.63
CA ALA A 208 13.55 8.00 -15.24
C ALA A 208 14.19 6.69 -14.72
N GLY A 209 13.65 6.07 -13.66
CA GLY A 209 14.14 4.80 -13.13
C GLY A 209 15.57 4.87 -12.59
N ARG A 210 16.00 6.01 -12.08
CA ARG A 210 17.33 6.18 -11.48
C ARG A 210 17.26 6.01 -9.96
N ARG A 211 18.40 5.72 -9.36
CA ARG A 211 18.52 5.54 -7.91
C ARG A 211 18.42 6.88 -7.19
N ILE A 212 17.80 6.87 -6.01
CA ILE A 212 17.77 7.99 -5.08
C ILE A 212 18.31 7.53 -3.72
N VAL A 213 18.77 8.46 -2.88
CA VAL A 213 19.37 8.12 -1.57
C VAL A 213 18.34 7.44 -0.67
N CYS A 214 17.13 7.97 -0.57
CA CYS A 214 16.04 7.35 0.18
C CYS A 214 14.69 7.70 -0.46
N GLY A 215 13.77 6.74 -0.45
CA GLY A 215 12.37 6.97 -0.79
C GLY A 215 11.55 7.47 0.40
N SER A 216 10.22 7.45 0.27
CA SER A 216 9.33 7.89 1.35
C SER A 216 9.50 7.05 2.60
N ALA A 217 9.89 7.70 3.69
CA ALA A 217 10.13 7.09 4.99
C ALA A 217 8.99 6.19 5.48
N SER A 218 7.74 6.61 5.26
CA SER A 218 6.57 5.82 5.62
C SER A 218 6.53 4.47 4.91
N TRP A 219 6.90 4.42 3.63
CA TRP A 219 6.91 3.18 2.86
C TRP A 219 8.04 2.26 3.30
N VAL A 220 9.25 2.82 3.51
CA VAL A 220 10.40 2.08 4.03
C VAL A 220 10.07 1.49 5.41
N TYR A 221 9.51 2.31 6.30
CA TYR A 221 9.06 1.89 7.63
C TYR A 221 8.01 0.76 7.58
N PHE A 222 7.00 0.89 6.71
CA PHE A 222 5.94 -0.13 6.61
C PHE A 222 6.42 -1.45 6.02
N HIS A 223 7.57 -1.45 5.35
CA HIS A 223 8.27 -2.68 4.94
C HIS A 223 9.26 -3.20 5.99
N GLY A 224 9.33 -2.56 7.16
CA GLY A 224 10.18 -2.97 8.28
C GLY A 224 11.67 -2.69 8.05
N MET A 225 12.01 -1.75 7.17
CA MET A 225 13.39 -1.37 6.88
C MET A 225 13.78 -0.11 7.64
N GLU A 226 15.03 -0.05 8.09
CA GLU A 226 15.64 1.16 8.66
C GLU A 226 15.89 2.20 7.56
N TYR A 227 15.77 3.47 7.92
CA TYR A 227 15.93 4.60 7.00
C TYR A 227 16.43 5.89 7.67
N ALA A 228 16.64 5.86 8.99
CA ALA A 228 16.99 7.05 9.75
C ALA A 228 18.34 7.64 9.34
N ALA A 229 19.30 6.78 8.99
CA ALA A 229 20.63 7.21 8.54
C ALA A 229 20.54 7.91 7.18
N GLU A 230 19.77 7.37 6.24
CA GLU A 230 19.54 7.93 4.92
C GLU A 230 18.82 9.29 5.00
N GLN A 231 17.79 9.41 5.85
CA GLN A 231 17.10 10.68 6.06
C GLN A 231 18.00 11.74 6.67
N ALA A 232 18.78 11.39 7.69
CA ALA A 232 19.74 12.30 8.29
C ALA A 232 20.82 12.75 7.28
N ALA A 233 21.27 11.84 6.43
CA ALA A 233 22.22 12.16 5.37
C ALA A 233 21.62 13.09 4.31
N ILE A 234 20.39 12.86 3.84
CA ILE A 234 19.70 13.75 2.90
C ILE A 234 19.59 15.15 3.50
N GLN A 235 19.14 15.25 4.75
CA GLN A 235 19.04 16.53 5.42
C GLN A 235 20.40 17.24 5.53
N ALA A 236 21.45 16.56 5.95
CA ALA A 236 22.78 17.11 6.04
C ALA A 236 23.32 17.57 4.69
N MET A 237 23.15 16.77 3.64
CA MET A 237 23.61 17.10 2.28
C MET A 237 22.88 18.30 1.67
N TYR A 238 21.67 18.62 2.11
CA TYR A 238 20.96 19.83 1.67
C TYR A 238 21.20 21.04 2.56
N GLU A 239 21.18 20.89 3.90
CA GLU A 239 21.21 22.02 4.84
C GLU A 239 22.63 22.45 5.24
N THR A 240 23.56 21.50 5.28
CA THR A 240 24.98 21.72 5.63
C THR A 240 25.89 20.91 4.70
N PRO A 241 25.83 21.15 3.38
CA PRO A 241 26.49 20.32 2.39
C PRO A 241 28.02 20.33 2.53
N ASP A 242 28.61 19.16 2.36
CA ASP A 242 30.07 18.98 2.25
C ASP A 242 30.39 17.90 1.24
N GLU A 243 31.57 18.01 0.60
CA GLU A 243 32.00 17.08 -0.46
C GLU A 243 32.21 15.66 0.06
N ALA A 244 32.73 15.52 1.28
CA ALA A 244 33.05 14.21 1.85
C ALA A 244 31.77 13.39 2.09
N THR A 245 30.70 14.02 2.54
CA THR A 245 29.40 13.34 2.73
C THR A 245 28.78 12.94 1.39
N LEU A 246 28.82 13.80 0.37
CA LEU A 246 28.32 13.46 -0.96
C LEU A 246 29.10 12.30 -1.57
N GLU A 247 30.43 12.30 -1.44
CA GLU A 247 31.31 11.22 -1.92
C GLU A 247 31.07 9.91 -1.13
N GLN A 248 30.95 9.99 0.20
CA GLN A 248 30.66 8.83 1.05
C GLN A 248 29.38 8.11 0.64
N TRP A 249 28.36 8.87 0.23
CA TRP A 249 27.09 8.31 -0.24
C TRP A 249 27.11 7.95 -1.72
N GLY A 250 28.12 8.34 -2.46
CA GLY A 250 28.25 8.09 -3.90
C GLY A 250 27.25 8.88 -4.73
N VAL A 251 26.86 10.07 -4.27
CA VAL A 251 25.92 10.96 -4.97
C VAL A 251 26.60 11.53 -6.20
N GLY A 252 26.03 11.28 -7.39
CA GLY A 252 26.50 11.82 -8.65
C GLY A 252 25.78 13.07 -9.12
N TYR A 253 24.57 13.27 -8.63
CA TYR A 253 23.70 14.37 -9.03
C TYR A 253 22.90 14.92 -7.86
N VAL A 254 22.78 16.26 -7.76
CA VAL A 254 21.99 16.94 -6.73
C VAL A 254 20.85 17.70 -7.38
N VAL A 255 19.61 17.39 -6.99
CA VAL A 255 18.39 17.99 -7.53
C VAL A 255 17.88 19.06 -6.57
N PHE A 256 17.55 20.23 -7.10
CA PHE A 256 16.86 21.29 -6.40
C PHE A 256 15.54 21.58 -7.12
N ASP A 257 14.44 21.29 -6.44
CA ASP A 257 13.07 21.52 -6.91
C ASP A 257 12.18 22.02 -5.77
N GLY A 258 10.93 22.29 -6.09
CA GLY A 258 9.96 22.77 -5.09
C GLY A 258 9.76 21.82 -3.91
N SER A 259 9.94 20.50 -4.10
CA SER A 259 9.80 19.50 -3.04
C SER A 259 10.96 19.53 -2.06
N VAL A 260 12.16 19.79 -2.54
CA VAL A 260 13.38 19.97 -1.74
C VAL A 260 13.28 21.22 -0.88
N PHE A 261 12.94 22.37 -1.48
CA PHE A 261 12.80 23.65 -0.74
C PHE A 261 11.62 23.67 0.22
N ALA A 262 10.57 22.89 -0.04
CA ALA A 262 9.45 22.75 0.89
C ALA A 262 9.79 21.93 2.15
N ARG A 263 10.82 21.08 2.05
CA ARG A 263 11.16 20.14 3.11
C ARG A 263 12.42 20.47 3.87
N PHE A 264 13.42 21.07 3.22
CA PHE A 264 14.74 21.34 3.75
C PHE A 264 15.08 22.83 3.62
N ASP A 265 15.89 23.35 4.52
CA ASP A 265 16.57 24.66 4.38
C ASP A 265 17.80 24.50 3.49
N ALA A 266 17.52 24.16 2.21
CA ALA A 266 18.55 23.70 1.28
C ALA A 266 19.45 24.83 0.78
N ASP A 267 20.78 24.65 0.91
CA ASP A 267 21.80 25.58 0.43
C ASP A 267 22.21 25.28 -1.03
N GLU A 268 21.39 25.74 -1.98
CA GLU A 268 21.71 25.61 -3.40
C GLU A 268 22.97 26.39 -3.81
N ARG A 269 23.26 27.49 -3.12
CA ARG A 269 24.44 28.33 -3.46
C ARG A 269 25.73 27.56 -3.32
N TRP A 270 25.81 26.71 -2.30
CA TRP A 270 26.97 25.86 -2.08
C TRP A 270 27.25 24.94 -3.29
N SER A 271 26.20 24.36 -3.86
CA SER A 271 26.31 23.50 -5.07
C SER A 271 26.61 24.32 -6.33
N ALA A 272 25.99 25.49 -6.47
CA ALA A 272 26.19 26.39 -7.62
C ALA A 272 27.61 26.95 -7.72
N GLU A 273 28.31 27.13 -6.59
CA GLU A 273 29.71 27.59 -6.55
C GLU A 273 30.72 26.49 -6.92
N ARG A 274 30.33 25.21 -6.85
CA ARG A 274 31.26 24.06 -6.96
C ARG A 274 31.01 23.17 -8.16
N TYR A 275 29.76 23.05 -8.59
CA TYR A 275 29.37 22.10 -9.61
C TYR A 275 28.74 22.76 -10.83
N LEU A 276 28.82 22.09 -11.96
CA LEU A 276 28.18 22.56 -13.18
C LEU A 276 26.69 22.25 -13.16
N VAL A 277 25.90 23.21 -13.58
CA VAL A 277 24.49 23.00 -13.88
C VAL A 277 24.40 21.98 -15.02
N TRP A 278 23.81 20.83 -14.75
CA TRP A 278 23.68 19.74 -15.70
C TRP A 278 22.30 19.77 -16.39
N TYR A 279 21.27 20.20 -15.66
CA TYR A 279 19.92 20.44 -16.18
C TYR A 279 19.32 21.66 -15.48
N GLU A 280 18.54 22.44 -16.21
CA GLU A 280 17.84 23.61 -15.69
C GLU A 280 16.49 23.78 -16.39
N SER A 281 15.43 24.03 -15.59
CA SER A 281 14.10 24.46 -16.02
C SER A 281 13.60 25.59 -15.13
N ASP A 282 12.35 26.02 -15.32
CA ASP A 282 11.76 27.07 -14.49
C ASP A 282 11.54 26.60 -13.04
N THR A 283 11.37 25.30 -12.80
CA THR A 283 11.01 24.72 -11.50
C THR A 283 12.07 23.82 -10.89
N CYS A 284 13.08 23.42 -11.67
CA CYS A 284 14.07 22.45 -11.24
C CYS A 284 15.46 22.77 -11.75
N ARG A 285 16.49 22.56 -10.91
CA ARG A 285 17.89 22.61 -11.28
C ARG A 285 18.62 21.35 -10.78
N VAL A 286 19.46 20.77 -11.63
CA VAL A 286 20.28 19.61 -11.29
C VAL A 286 21.75 19.94 -11.50
N TYR A 287 22.54 19.67 -10.47
CA TYR A 287 24.00 19.81 -10.51
C TYR A 287 24.64 18.42 -10.64
N LYS A 288 25.60 18.28 -11.54
CA LYS A 288 26.41 17.07 -11.65
C LYS A 288 27.67 17.22 -10.80
N ILE A 289 27.84 16.29 -9.85
CA ILE A 289 29.07 16.18 -9.09
C ILE A 289 30.12 15.57 -10.03
N VAL A 290 31.12 16.35 -10.37
CA VAL A 290 32.26 15.87 -11.15
C VAL A 290 33.33 15.52 -10.14
N ASP A 291 33.88 14.30 -10.23
CA ASP A 291 35.07 13.95 -9.45
C ASP A 291 36.10 15.06 -9.63
N ALA A 292 36.60 15.62 -8.53
CA ALA A 292 37.71 16.56 -8.57
C ALA A 292 38.90 15.85 -9.23
N ALA A 293 39.28 16.32 -10.42
CA ALA A 293 40.33 15.72 -11.24
C ALA A 293 41.72 15.83 -10.54
#